data_20bddbbedc11c79c8ced3d18acd11dd2
#
_entry.id   20bddbbedc11c79c8ced3d18acd11dd2
#
_cell.length_a   1.000
_cell.length_b   1.000
_cell.length_c   1.000
_cell.angle_alpha   90.00
_cell.angle_beta   90.00
_cell.angle_gamma   90.00
#
_symmetry.space_group_name_H-M   'P 1'
#
loop_
_entity.id
_entity.type
_entity.pdbx_description
1 polymer ?
#
loop_
_entity_poly.entity_id
_entity_poly.type
_entity_poly.pdbx_seq_one_letter_code
_entity_poly.pdbx_strand_id
1 'polypeptide(L)'
;MWIIGTVILLIVGAAVTAALGRKPRAVPGPPLWDTAKLGGTNISAIGAFAGFSLTSAIFIAGLDVARSSSAFATVFGMMLIAFLILVIAAWIAGSTPSVPQAEETPVQSLTLVLGNLCANLGVSITWLALAPLMVVIGLPALADVFIWALLIMVLAAGGWIALFTCRLTMASARACLAIPVLGLALPALYRFVAVRLWPALWPAREPALLFAFVALAAAGLMFALHLGLLATHGNTLVQERLRRDAHWMVLAASQVYVAAVALIWFAVALP
;
A
#
# COMPACT_ATOMS: atom_id res chain seq x y z
N MET A 1 2.88 -12.57 19.06
CA MET A 1 3.92 -11.53 19.23
C MET A 1 4.20 -10.79 17.93
N TRP A 2 4.42 -11.48 16.79
CA TRP A 2 4.75 -10.85 15.51
C TRP A 2 3.69 -9.83 15.02
N ILE A 3 2.38 -10.10 15.18
CA ILE A 3 1.31 -9.15 14.81
C ILE A 3 1.46 -7.84 15.58
N ILE A 4 1.65 -7.93 16.91
CA ILE A 4 1.80 -6.75 17.77
C ILE A 4 3.03 -5.94 17.34
N GLY A 5 4.17 -6.61 17.12
CA GLY A 5 5.39 -5.96 16.66
C GLY A 5 5.21 -5.24 15.32
N THR A 6 4.54 -5.90 14.37
CA THR A 6 4.24 -5.31 13.05
C THR A 6 3.32 -4.10 13.17
N VAL A 7 2.25 -4.18 13.96
CA VAL A 7 1.33 -3.06 14.18
C VAL A 7 2.05 -1.88 14.84
N ILE A 8 2.89 -2.13 15.86
CA ILE A 8 3.68 -1.09 16.51
C ILE A 8 4.62 -0.42 15.49
N LEU A 9 5.31 -1.20 14.65
CA LEU A 9 6.19 -0.67 13.61
C LEU A 9 5.45 0.27 12.66
N LEU A 10 4.27 -0.16 12.15
CA LEU A 10 3.46 0.65 11.25
C LEU A 10 2.98 1.94 11.91
N ILE A 11 2.51 1.86 13.16
CA ILE A 11 2.04 3.03 13.93
C ILE A 11 3.21 4.00 14.20
N VAL A 12 4.35 3.51 14.64
CA VAL A 12 5.53 4.35 14.92
C VAL A 12 6.00 5.04 13.64
N GLY A 13 6.14 4.30 12.54
CA GLY A 13 6.51 4.88 11.24
C GLY A 13 5.54 5.97 10.80
N ALA A 14 4.24 5.70 10.87
CA ALA A 14 3.19 6.65 10.51
C ALA A 14 3.21 7.90 11.41
N ALA A 15 3.36 7.73 12.72
CA ALA A 15 3.40 8.82 13.68
C ALA A 15 4.63 9.73 13.49
N VAL A 16 5.81 9.15 13.27
CA VAL A 16 7.04 9.90 13.01
C VAL A 16 6.92 10.71 11.71
N THR A 17 6.45 10.07 10.65
CA THR A 17 6.28 10.74 9.34
C THR A 17 5.25 11.87 9.43
N ALA A 18 4.13 11.65 10.10
CA ALA A 18 3.11 12.67 10.35
C ALA A 18 3.66 13.84 11.19
N ALA A 19 4.47 13.54 12.21
CA ALA A 19 5.10 14.57 13.06
C ALA A 19 6.09 15.44 12.29
N LEU A 20 6.86 14.87 11.36
CA LEU A 20 7.77 15.61 10.49
C LEU A 20 7.04 16.50 9.48
N GLY A 21 5.78 16.17 9.14
CA GLY A 21 4.95 16.92 8.22
C GLY A 21 4.14 18.06 8.83
N ARG A 22 4.21 18.30 10.14
CA ARG A 22 3.32 19.23 10.89
C ARG A 22 3.38 20.71 10.53
N LYS A 23 4.28 21.15 9.67
CA LYS A 23 4.33 22.55 9.22
C LYS A 23 4.03 22.61 7.72
N PRO A 24 2.77 22.74 7.30
CA PRO A 24 2.44 22.99 5.91
C PRO A 24 3.05 24.32 5.47
N ARG A 25 3.68 24.36 4.33
CA ARG A 25 4.03 25.60 3.62
C ARG A 25 2.75 26.22 3.04
N ALA A 26 2.80 27.54 2.80
CA ALA A 26 1.71 28.37 2.32
C ALA A 26 0.77 27.74 1.27
N VAL A 27 -0.46 28.33 1.20
CA VAL A 27 -1.59 27.91 0.37
C VAL A 27 -1.20 27.20 -0.93
N PRO A 28 -1.74 26.00 -1.19
CA PRO A 28 -1.49 25.28 -2.44
C PRO A 28 -1.92 26.12 -3.64
N GLY A 29 -1.11 26.11 -4.69
CA GLY A 29 -1.54 26.51 -6.02
C GLY A 29 -2.72 25.60 -6.52
N PRO A 30 -3.31 25.92 -7.68
CA PRO A 30 -4.39 25.11 -8.22
C PRO A 30 -3.97 23.63 -8.29
N PRO A 31 -4.89 22.68 -8.07
CA PRO A 31 -4.57 21.27 -8.11
C PRO A 31 -3.95 20.91 -9.46
N LEU A 32 -2.86 20.13 -9.42
CA LEU A 32 -2.10 19.73 -10.61
C LEU A 32 -2.82 18.65 -11.44
N TRP A 33 -3.94 18.13 -10.94
CA TRP A 33 -4.66 17.00 -11.52
C TRP A 33 -6.15 17.25 -11.56
N ASP A 34 -6.77 16.77 -12.63
CA ASP A 34 -8.20 16.61 -12.71
C ASP A 34 -8.59 15.31 -11.98
N THR A 35 -9.13 15.45 -10.77
CA THR A 35 -9.51 14.33 -9.91
C THR A 35 -10.59 13.43 -10.51
N ALA A 36 -11.55 14.00 -11.24
CA ALA A 36 -12.59 13.24 -11.90
C ALA A 36 -12.01 12.38 -13.03
N LYS A 37 -11.09 12.95 -13.82
CA LYS A 37 -10.42 12.24 -14.92
C LYS A 37 -9.47 11.16 -14.39
N LEU A 38 -8.72 11.45 -13.32
CA LEU A 38 -7.86 10.47 -12.65
C LEU A 38 -8.67 9.32 -12.05
N GLY A 39 -9.82 9.60 -11.41
CA GLY A 39 -10.68 8.58 -10.86
C GLY A 39 -11.16 7.59 -11.93
N GLY A 40 -11.66 8.06 -13.05
CA GLY A 40 -12.12 7.21 -14.16
C GLY A 40 -11.01 6.36 -14.78
N THR A 41 -9.83 6.95 -15.02
CA THR A 41 -8.67 6.20 -15.56
C THR A 41 -8.16 5.16 -14.59
N ASN A 42 -8.11 5.48 -13.29
CA ASN A 42 -7.65 4.58 -12.26
C ASN A 42 -8.56 3.36 -12.11
N ILE A 43 -9.90 3.54 -12.16
CA ILE A 43 -10.84 2.41 -12.06
C ILE A 43 -10.57 1.35 -13.14
N SER A 44 -10.35 1.78 -14.38
CA SER A 44 -10.06 0.86 -15.48
C SER A 44 -8.73 0.11 -15.26
N ALA A 45 -7.69 0.81 -14.85
CA ALA A 45 -6.39 0.20 -14.55
C ALA A 45 -6.48 -0.76 -13.35
N ILE A 46 -7.15 -0.35 -12.28
CA ILE A 46 -7.39 -1.19 -11.09
C ILE A 46 -8.15 -2.45 -11.46
N GLY A 47 -9.20 -2.32 -12.28
CA GLY A 47 -9.99 -3.47 -12.76
C GLY A 47 -9.15 -4.46 -13.58
N ALA A 48 -8.26 -3.96 -14.45
CA ALA A 48 -7.35 -4.80 -15.23
C ALA A 48 -6.38 -5.58 -14.31
N PHE A 49 -5.77 -4.93 -13.32
CA PHE A 49 -4.89 -5.59 -12.35
C PHE A 49 -5.63 -6.58 -11.44
N ALA A 50 -6.86 -6.26 -11.03
CA ALA A 50 -7.70 -7.18 -10.27
C ALA A 50 -8.03 -8.43 -11.09
N GLY A 51 -8.42 -8.26 -12.36
CA GLY A 51 -8.64 -9.36 -13.29
C GLY A 51 -7.40 -10.23 -13.49
N PHE A 52 -6.23 -9.60 -13.67
CA PHE A 52 -4.95 -10.32 -13.77
C PHE A 52 -4.65 -11.13 -12.52
N SER A 53 -4.78 -10.54 -11.32
CA SER A 53 -4.50 -11.24 -10.06
C SER A 53 -5.41 -12.44 -9.84
N LEU A 54 -6.72 -12.29 -10.11
CA LEU A 54 -7.69 -13.37 -9.99
C LEU A 54 -7.44 -14.48 -11.01
N THR A 55 -7.23 -14.12 -12.28
CA THR A 55 -6.94 -15.09 -13.35
C THR A 55 -5.66 -15.86 -13.06
N SER A 56 -4.63 -15.19 -12.58
CA SER A 56 -3.38 -15.82 -12.16
C SER A 56 -3.59 -16.80 -11.02
N ALA A 57 -4.39 -16.44 -10.00
CA ALA A 57 -4.73 -17.33 -8.89
C ALA A 57 -5.46 -18.58 -9.39
N ILE A 58 -6.47 -18.42 -10.25
CA ILE A 58 -7.22 -19.55 -10.85
C ILE A 58 -6.30 -20.44 -11.67
N PHE A 59 -5.44 -19.86 -12.51
CA PHE A 59 -4.47 -20.60 -13.31
C PHE A 59 -3.53 -21.41 -12.43
N ILE A 60 -2.95 -20.81 -11.40
CA ILE A 60 -2.04 -21.48 -10.46
C ILE A 60 -2.76 -22.62 -9.74
N ALA A 61 -4.03 -22.43 -9.33
CA ALA A 61 -4.83 -23.47 -8.69
C ALA A 61 -5.09 -24.69 -9.61
N GLY A 62 -5.09 -24.48 -10.92
CA GLY A 62 -5.24 -25.53 -11.92
C GLY A 62 -3.97 -26.35 -12.21
N LEU A 63 -2.79 -25.90 -11.77
CA LEU A 63 -1.53 -26.59 -12.00
C LEU A 63 -1.31 -27.72 -10.98
N ASP A 64 -1.27 -28.96 -11.41
CA ASP A 64 -1.04 -30.12 -10.52
C ASP A 64 0.35 -30.06 -9.86
N VAL A 65 1.37 -29.59 -10.58
CA VAL A 65 2.73 -29.40 -10.05
C VAL A 65 2.75 -28.32 -8.95
N ALA A 66 1.92 -27.29 -9.06
CA ALA A 66 1.86 -26.22 -8.09
C ALA A 66 1.39 -26.70 -6.72
N ARG A 67 0.42 -27.63 -6.66
CA ARG A 67 -0.15 -28.12 -5.41
C ARG A 67 0.83 -28.88 -4.53
N SER A 68 1.89 -29.42 -5.09
CA SER A 68 2.96 -30.12 -4.36
C SER A 68 4.06 -29.17 -3.85
N SER A 69 4.07 -27.91 -4.28
CA SER A 69 5.05 -26.90 -3.88
C SER A 69 4.70 -26.25 -2.56
N SER A 70 5.69 -26.12 -1.66
CA SER A 70 5.53 -25.35 -0.41
C SER A 70 5.23 -23.87 -0.63
N ALA A 71 5.65 -23.31 -1.77
CA ALA A 71 5.39 -21.93 -2.14
C ALA A 71 3.96 -21.71 -2.69
N PHE A 72 3.20 -22.77 -2.98
CA PHE A 72 1.86 -22.67 -3.58
C PHE A 72 0.91 -21.82 -2.75
N ALA A 73 0.82 -22.10 -1.44
CA ALA A 73 -0.08 -21.39 -0.55
C ALA A 73 0.26 -19.89 -0.49
N THR A 74 1.56 -19.57 -0.47
CA THR A 74 2.05 -18.18 -0.49
C THR A 74 1.64 -17.46 -1.77
N VAL A 75 1.92 -18.05 -2.94
CA VAL A 75 1.60 -17.43 -4.25
C VAL A 75 0.10 -17.26 -4.42
N PHE A 76 -0.65 -18.34 -4.23
CA PHE A 76 -2.11 -18.35 -4.37
C PHE A 76 -2.76 -17.35 -3.42
N GLY A 77 -2.38 -17.37 -2.14
CA GLY A 77 -2.90 -16.47 -1.13
C GLY A 77 -2.55 -15.00 -1.40
N MET A 78 -1.32 -14.70 -1.80
CA MET A 78 -0.91 -13.34 -2.16
C MET A 78 -1.70 -12.81 -3.36
N MET A 79 -1.95 -13.62 -4.40
CA MET A 79 -2.75 -13.21 -5.56
C MET A 79 -4.21 -12.94 -5.18
N LEU A 80 -4.81 -13.78 -4.32
CA LEU A 80 -6.17 -13.53 -3.82
C LEU A 80 -6.25 -12.27 -2.94
N ILE A 81 -5.28 -12.06 -2.06
CA ILE A 81 -5.21 -10.86 -1.23
C ILE A 81 -5.04 -9.61 -2.10
N ALA A 82 -4.18 -9.66 -3.10
CA ALA A 82 -4.00 -8.57 -4.05
C ALA A 82 -5.32 -8.25 -4.78
N PHE A 83 -6.03 -9.26 -5.25
CA PHE A 83 -7.36 -9.10 -5.85
C PHE A 83 -8.34 -8.40 -4.89
N LEU A 84 -8.45 -8.84 -3.64
CA LEU A 84 -9.35 -8.23 -2.65
C LEU A 84 -8.98 -6.76 -2.37
N ILE A 85 -7.69 -6.46 -2.24
CA ILE A 85 -7.23 -5.08 -2.04
C ILE A 85 -7.58 -4.22 -3.26
N LEU A 86 -7.42 -4.73 -4.48
CA LEU A 86 -7.77 -4.02 -5.70
C LEU A 86 -9.29 -3.80 -5.84
N VAL A 87 -10.12 -4.75 -5.39
CA VAL A 87 -11.58 -4.56 -5.30
C VAL A 87 -11.92 -3.43 -4.31
N ILE A 88 -11.29 -3.41 -3.14
CA ILE A 88 -11.43 -2.30 -2.17
C ILE A 88 -11.03 -0.97 -2.82
N ALA A 89 -9.89 -0.93 -3.50
CA ALA A 89 -9.41 0.26 -4.20
C ALA A 89 -10.40 0.75 -5.27
N ALA A 90 -10.99 -0.18 -6.04
CA ALA A 90 -11.99 0.14 -7.06
C ALA A 90 -13.27 0.71 -6.43
N TRP A 91 -13.71 0.20 -5.29
CA TRP A 91 -14.86 0.76 -4.56
C TRP A 91 -14.58 2.17 -4.03
N ILE A 92 -13.40 2.40 -3.44
CA ILE A 92 -13.00 3.73 -2.99
C ILE A 92 -12.97 4.70 -4.19
N ALA A 93 -12.33 4.32 -5.29
CA ALA A 93 -12.23 5.17 -6.48
C ALA A 93 -13.60 5.41 -7.14
N GLY A 94 -14.46 4.37 -7.22
CA GLY A 94 -15.76 4.44 -7.86
C GLY A 94 -16.80 5.23 -7.07
N SER A 95 -16.67 5.29 -5.75
CA SER A 95 -17.56 6.08 -4.88
C SER A 95 -17.11 7.54 -4.70
N THR A 96 -15.95 7.91 -5.25
CA THR A 96 -15.52 9.32 -5.23
C THR A 96 -16.42 10.13 -6.16
N PRO A 97 -17.21 11.09 -5.66
CA PRO A 97 -18.10 11.89 -6.50
C PRO A 97 -17.29 12.63 -7.56
N SER A 98 -17.75 12.58 -8.81
CA SER A 98 -17.22 13.42 -9.88
C SER A 98 -17.76 14.84 -9.72
N VAL A 99 -16.97 15.70 -9.11
CA VAL A 99 -17.31 17.12 -8.93
C VAL A 99 -16.33 17.96 -9.75
N PRO A 100 -16.79 19.10 -10.33
CA PRO A 100 -15.89 20.02 -11.00
C PRO A 100 -14.71 20.42 -10.11
N GLN A 101 -13.53 20.55 -10.70
CA GLN A 101 -12.27 20.83 -9.97
C GLN A 101 -12.32 22.08 -9.09
N ALA A 102 -13.13 23.08 -9.50
CA ALA A 102 -13.35 24.31 -8.73
C ALA A 102 -14.13 24.09 -7.42
N GLU A 103 -14.87 22.99 -7.32
CA GLU A 103 -15.71 22.65 -6.17
C GLU A 103 -15.14 21.46 -5.37
N GLU A 104 -13.91 21.04 -5.68
CA GLU A 104 -13.28 19.90 -5.04
C GLU A 104 -13.14 20.10 -3.54
N THR A 105 -13.65 19.12 -2.79
CA THR A 105 -13.59 19.13 -1.33
C THR A 105 -12.36 18.37 -0.82
N PRO A 106 -11.86 18.71 0.39
CA PRO A 106 -10.78 17.94 1.04
C PRO A 106 -11.10 16.46 1.18
N VAL A 107 -12.37 16.10 1.34
CA VAL A 107 -12.85 14.72 1.41
C VAL A 107 -12.57 13.98 0.11
N GLN A 108 -12.85 14.60 -1.02
CA GLN A 108 -12.64 13.99 -2.34
C GLN A 108 -11.16 13.75 -2.62
N SER A 109 -10.31 14.76 -2.37
CA SER A 109 -8.87 14.63 -2.53
C SER A 109 -8.31 13.51 -1.64
N LEU A 110 -8.74 13.46 -0.37
CA LEU A 110 -8.30 12.42 0.57
C LEU A 110 -8.78 11.03 0.14
N THR A 111 -10.03 10.90 -0.30
CA THR A 111 -10.60 9.66 -0.84
C THR A 111 -9.81 9.16 -2.05
N LEU A 112 -9.50 10.05 -2.99
CA LEU A 112 -8.68 9.69 -4.16
C LEU A 112 -7.30 9.18 -3.76
N VAL A 113 -6.66 9.82 -2.78
CA VAL A 113 -5.36 9.38 -2.26
C VAL A 113 -5.46 8.00 -1.63
N LEU A 114 -6.46 7.75 -0.77
CA LEU A 114 -6.67 6.45 -0.14
C LEU A 114 -6.91 5.35 -1.18
N GLY A 115 -7.73 5.63 -2.21
CA GLY A 115 -7.96 4.71 -3.33
C GLY A 115 -6.67 4.39 -4.09
N ASN A 116 -5.86 5.39 -4.38
CA ASN A 116 -4.57 5.21 -5.05
C ASN A 116 -3.57 4.42 -4.19
N LEU A 117 -3.50 4.67 -2.89
CA LEU A 117 -2.63 3.90 -1.99
C LEU A 117 -3.05 2.44 -1.92
N CYS A 118 -4.37 2.16 -1.81
CA CYS A 118 -4.88 0.80 -1.87
C CYS A 118 -4.56 0.13 -3.22
N ALA A 119 -4.76 0.83 -4.34
CA ALA A 119 -4.45 0.29 -5.65
C ALA A 119 -2.96 -0.06 -5.80
N ASN A 120 -2.08 0.86 -5.41
CA ASN A 120 -0.64 0.61 -5.43
C ASN A 120 -0.24 -0.55 -4.51
N LEU A 121 -0.89 -0.71 -3.36
CA LEU A 121 -0.66 -1.83 -2.45
C LEU A 121 -1.03 -3.16 -3.10
N GLY A 122 -2.21 -3.26 -3.71
CA GLY A 122 -2.64 -4.46 -4.44
C GLY A 122 -1.73 -4.80 -5.62
N VAL A 123 -1.38 -3.80 -6.43
CA VAL A 123 -0.42 -3.98 -7.55
C VAL A 123 0.94 -4.44 -7.04
N SER A 124 1.47 -3.83 -5.97
CA SER A 124 2.76 -4.24 -5.39
C SER A 124 2.75 -5.68 -4.90
N ILE A 125 1.67 -6.13 -4.24
CA ILE A 125 1.54 -7.52 -3.79
C ILE A 125 1.46 -8.47 -4.99
N THR A 126 0.74 -8.11 -6.05
CA THR A 126 0.69 -8.90 -7.29
C THR A 126 2.10 -9.10 -7.85
N TRP A 127 2.88 -8.04 -7.96
CA TRP A 127 4.27 -8.13 -8.43
C TRP A 127 5.16 -8.94 -7.50
N LEU A 128 5.04 -8.75 -6.18
CA LEU A 128 5.82 -9.50 -5.19
C LEU A 128 5.52 -11.01 -5.20
N ALA A 129 4.31 -11.40 -5.58
CA ALA A 129 3.95 -12.80 -5.74
C ALA A 129 4.63 -13.48 -6.94
N LEU A 130 5.19 -12.72 -7.89
CA LEU A 130 5.87 -13.31 -9.05
C LEU A 130 7.16 -14.05 -8.66
N ALA A 131 7.90 -13.59 -7.65
CA ALA A 131 9.13 -14.28 -7.24
C ALA A 131 8.86 -15.72 -6.74
N PRO A 132 7.98 -15.94 -5.73
CA PRO A 132 7.62 -17.30 -5.34
C PRO A 132 6.87 -18.06 -6.45
N LEU A 133 6.15 -17.38 -7.36
CA LEU A 133 5.56 -18.02 -8.54
C LEU A 133 6.63 -18.63 -9.42
N MET A 134 7.76 -17.97 -9.65
CA MET A 134 8.86 -18.54 -10.44
C MET A 134 9.37 -19.84 -9.82
N VAL A 135 9.42 -19.94 -8.50
CA VAL A 135 9.77 -21.18 -7.81
C VAL A 135 8.73 -22.29 -8.07
N VAL A 136 7.44 -21.94 -7.97
CA VAL A 136 6.32 -22.88 -8.18
C VAL A 136 6.34 -23.50 -9.60
N ILE A 137 6.63 -22.69 -10.61
CA ILE A 137 6.68 -23.15 -12.02
C ILE A 137 8.02 -23.76 -12.42
N GLY A 138 8.95 -23.98 -11.46
CA GLY A 138 10.22 -24.65 -11.70
C GLY A 138 11.33 -23.77 -12.30
N LEU A 139 11.24 -22.45 -12.17
CA LEU A 139 12.21 -21.47 -12.66
C LEU A 139 12.88 -20.69 -11.51
N PRO A 140 13.53 -21.35 -10.52
CA PRO A 140 14.04 -20.68 -9.33
C PRO A 140 15.12 -19.61 -9.64
N ALA A 141 15.92 -19.81 -10.69
CA ALA A 141 16.92 -18.81 -11.10
C ALA A 141 16.28 -17.46 -11.51
N LEU A 142 15.05 -17.46 -12.04
CA LEU A 142 14.33 -16.22 -12.34
C LEU A 142 13.75 -15.57 -11.08
N ALA A 143 13.52 -16.31 -10.00
CA ALA A 143 13.05 -15.75 -8.74
C ALA A 143 14.03 -14.71 -8.19
N ASP A 144 15.34 -14.99 -8.23
CA ASP A 144 16.37 -14.06 -7.79
C ASP A 144 16.38 -12.76 -8.62
N VAL A 145 16.24 -12.89 -9.95
CA VAL A 145 16.15 -11.72 -10.84
C VAL A 145 14.91 -10.89 -10.48
N PHE A 146 13.76 -11.53 -10.26
CA PHE A 146 12.53 -10.85 -9.86
C PHE A 146 12.67 -10.15 -8.51
N ILE A 147 13.29 -10.77 -7.51
CA ILE A 147 13.52 -10.17 -6.18
C ILE A 147 14.27 -8.84 -6.30
N TRP A 148 15.35 -8.79 -7.07
CA TRP A 148 16.11 -7.56 -7.28
C TRP A 148 15.37 -6.52 -8.10
N ALA A 149 14.70 -6.93 -9.18
CA ALA A 149 13.86 -6.05 -9.98
C ALA A 149 12.73 -5.43 -9.15
N LEU A 150 12.11 -6.23 -8.28
CA LEU A 150 11.05 -5.79 -7.38
C LEU A 150 11.55 -4.82 -6.31
N LEU A 151 12.80 -4.97 -5.81
CA LEU A 151 13.39 -3.97 -4.92
C LEU A 151 13.46 -2.60 -5.59
N ILE A 152 13.93 -2.56 -6.84
CA ILE A 152 14.00 -1.31 -7.61
C ILE A 152 12.60 -0.72 -7.79
N MET A 153 11.60 -1.56 -8.09
CA MET A 153 10.20 -1.12 -8.22
C MET A 153 9.63 -0.58 -6.91
N VAL A 154 9.88 -1.26 -5.78
CA VAL A 154 9.44 -0.80 -4.45
C VAL A 154 10.06 0.56 -4.11
N LEU A 155 11.34 0.74 -4.39
CA LEU A 155 12.05 2.02 -4.21
C LEU A 155 11.47 3.10 -5.10
N ALA A 156 11.24 2.81 -6.39
CA ALA A 156 10.65 3.73 -7.34
C ALA A 156 9.21 4.11 -6.96
N ALA A 157 8.38 3.12 -6.59
CA ALA A 157 7.02 3.35 -6.14
C ALA A 157 6.99 4.16 -4.83
N GLY A 158 7.84 3.83 -3.86
CA GLY A 158 7.98 4.59 -2.61
C GLY A 158 8.42 6.04 -2.86
N GLY A 159 9.38 6.27 -3.76
CA GLY A 159 9.80 7.59 -4.19
C GLY A 159 8.69 8.36 -4.90
N TRP A 160 7.95 7.70 -5.81
CA TRP A 160 6.79 8.28 -6.47
C TRP A 160 5.69 8.68 -5.50
N ILE A 161 5.30 7.80 -4.59
CA ILE A 161 4.32 8.08 -3.54
C ILE A 161 4.78 9.24 -2.64
N ALA A 162 6.06 9.26 -2.28
CA ALA A 162 6.62 10.37 -1.50
C ALA A 162 6.51 11.71 -2.25
N LEU A 163 6.89 11.75 -3.52
CA LEU A 163 6.78 12.96 -4.36
C LEU A 163 5.32 13.39 -4.55
N PHE A 164 4.44 12.45 -4.81
CA PHE A 164 3.01 12.69 -4.95
C PHE A 164 2.42 13.25 -3.65
N THR A 165 2.72 12.60 -2.52
CA THR A 165 2.29 13.04 -1.19
C THR A 165 2.83 14.42 -0.84
N CYS A 166 4.10 14.72 -1.16
CA CYS A 166 4.69 16.04 -1.00
C CYS A 166 3.92 17.13 -1.73
N ARG A 167 3.57 16.87 -2.95
CA ARG A 167 2.85 17.85 -3.78
C ARG A 167 1.43 18.09 -3.28
N LEU A 168 0.74 17.02 -2.87
CA LEU A 168 -0.63 17.11 -2.35
C LEU A 168 -0.72 17.78 -0.98
N THR A 169 0.23 17.48 -0.10
CA THR A 169 0.17 17.94 1.29
C THR A 169 0.99 19.20 1.54
N MET A 170 1.76 19.66 0.55
CA MET A 170 2.74 20.74 0.70
C MET A 170 3.69 20.50 1.89
N ALA A 171 3.90 19.24 2.22
CA ALA A 171 4.75 18.83 3.32
C ALA A 171 6.21 19.23 3.11
N SER A 172 6.97 19.28 4.18
CA SER A 172 8.41 19.56 4.10
C SER A 172 9.13 18.46 3.33
N ALA A 173 10.20 18.79 2.61
CA ALA A 173 11.04 17.81 1.92
C ALA A 173 11.53 16.70 2.88
N ARG A 174 11.73 17.03 4.17
CA ARG A 174 12.11 16.05 5.20
C ARG A 174 11.04 15.01 5.45
N ALA A 175 9.76 15.42 5.54
CA ALA A 175 8.65 14.50 5.71
C ALA A 175 8.52 13.55 4.51
N CYS A 176 8.75 14.06 3.32
CA CYS A 176 8.65 13.29 2.10
C CYS A 176 9.79 12.29 1.93
N LEU A 177 11.01 12.65 2.28
CA LEU A 177 12.13 11.73 2.33
C LEU A 177 11.96 10.69 3.44
N ALA A 178 11.29 11.04 4.54
CA ALA A 178 11.01 10.09 5.61
C ALA A 178 10.16 8.90 5.14
N ILE A 179 9.24 9.08 4.19
CA ILE A 179 8.38 8.00 3.69
C ILE A 179 9.19 6.83 3.14
N PRO A 180 10.02 6.97 2.10
CA PRO A 180 10.80 5.85 1.57
C PRO A 180 11.91 5.40 2.54
N VAL A 181 12.56 6.33 3.24
CA VAL A 181 13.66 6.00 4.17
C VAL A 181 13.15 5.20 5.36
N LEU A 182 12.18 5.71 6.11
CA LEU A 182 11.62 5.00 7.26
C LEU A 182 10.79 3.79 6.82
N GLY A 183 10.12 3.89 5.66
CA GLY A 183 9.37 2.78 5.07
C GLY A 183 10.21 1.56 4.77
N LEU A 184 11.51 1.72 4.52
CA LEU A 184 12.46 0.63 4.33
C LEU A 184 13.26 0.33 5.59
N ALA A 185 13.78 1.36 6.26
CA ALA A 185 14.67 1.18 7.41
C ALA A 185 13.98 0.51 8.61
N LEU A 186 12.72 0.89 8.90
CA LEU A 186 11.99 0.27 10.01
C LEU A 186 11.67 -1.21 9.78
N PRO A 187 11.16 -1.65 8.61
CA PRO A 187 11.01 -3.07 8.31
C PRO A 187 12.34 -3.83 8.31
N ALA A 188 13.43 -3.25 7.79
CA ALA A 188 14.75 -3.86 7.81
C ALA A 188 15.25 -4.07 9.24
N LEU A 189 15.14 -3.04 10.09
CA LEU A 189 15.51 -3.12 11.50
C LEU A 189 14.64 -4.13 12.24
N TYR A 190 13.33 -4.12 11.98
CA TYR A 190 12.38 -5.07 12.56
C TYR A 190 12.75 -6.52 12.20
N ARG A 191 13.04 -6.79 10.93
CA ARG A 191 13.52 -8.10 10.51
C ARG A 191 14.83 -8.47 11.20
N PHE A 192 15.81 -7.56 11.25
CA PHE A 192 17.08 -7.82 11.92
C PHE A 192 16.88 -8.20 13.40
N VAL A 193 16.07 -7.41 14.12
CA VAL A 193 15.74 -7.68 15.53
C VAL A 193 15.00 -9.01 15.68
N ALA A 194 14.00 -9.26 14.83
CA ALA A 194 13.21 -10.47 14.87
C ALA A 194 14.07 -11.73 14.64
N VAL A 195 14.89 -11.73 13.59
CA VAL A 195 15.70 -12.91 13.24
C VAL A 195 16.86 -13.16 14.23
N ARG A 196 17.48 -12.08 14.74
CA ARG A 196 18.70 -12.19 15.57
C ARG A 196 18.44 -12.21 17.06
N LEU A 197 17.49 -11.40 17.52
CA LEU A 197 17.33 -11.15 18.95
C LEU A 197 16.01 -11.72 19.50
N TRP A 198 14.96 -11.73 18.70
CA TRP A 198 13.63 -12.15 19.17
C TRP A 198 12.83 -12.84 18.07
N PRO A 199 13.11 -14.12 17.78
CA PRO A 199 12.46 -14.87 16.69
C PRO A 199 10.92 -14.86 16.75
N ALA A 200 10.33 -14.72 17.94
CA ALA A 200 8.86 -14.62 18.09
C ALA A 200 8.22 -13.38 17.43
N LEU A 201 9.03 -12.40 17.00
CA LEU A 201 8.57 -11.23 16.25
C LEU A 201 8.46 -11.49 14.75
N TRP A 202 8.97 -12.60 14.23
CA TRP A 202 8.84 -12.96 12.82
C TRP A 202 7.96 -14.19 12.66
N PRO A 203 7.03 -14.21 11.69
CA PRO A 203 6.20 -15.39 11.48
C PRO A 203 7.04 -16.60 11.09
N ALA A 204 6.83 -17.73 11.76
CA ALA A 204 7.60 -18.95 11.53
C ALA A 204 7.17 -19.68 10.22
N ARG A 205 5.97 -19.39 9.72
CA ARG A 205 5.42 -20.02 8.52
C ARG A 205 4.83 -18.95 7.61
N GLU A 206 5.01 -19.09 6.31
CA GLU A 206 4.41 -18.27 5.28
C GLU A 206 4.47 -16.74 5.59
N PRO A 207 5.65 -16.18 5.96
CA PRO A 207 5.73 -14.79 6.43
C PRO A 207 5.21 -13.80 5.38
N ALA A 208 5.45 -14.04 4.09
CA ALA A 208 4.97 -13.15 3.02
C ALA A 208 3.44 -13.12 2.95
N LEU A 209 2.79 -14.27 3.09
CA LEU A 209 1.33 -14.38 3.11
C LEU A 209 0.74 -13.70 4.34
N LEU A 210 1.35 -13.89 5.53
CA LEU A 210 0.88 -13.28 6.76
C LEU A 210 1.03 -11.74 6.73
N PHE A 211 2.12 -11.21 6.19
CA PHE A 211 2.26 -9.77 5.99
C PHE A 211 1.31 -9.22 4.92
N ALA A 212 0.98 -10.02 3.89
CA ALA A 212 -0.05 -9.65 2.93
C ALA A 212 -1.45 -9.54 3.60
N PHE A 213 -1.77 -10.37 4.59
CA PHE A 213 -2.98 -10.20 5.42
C PHE A 213 -2.95 -8.91 6.24
N VAL A 214 -1.80 -8.50 6.76
CA VAL A 214 -1.66 -7.19 7.43
C VAL A 214 -1.91 -6.06 6.45
N ALA A 215 -1.43 -6.19 5.21
CA ALA A 215 -1.69 -5.22 4.15
C ALA A 215 -3.19 -5.16 3.77
N LEU A 216 -3.87 -6.31 3.72
CA LEU A 216 -5.33 -6.37 3.51
C LEU A 216 -6.08 -5.69 4.67
N ALA A 217 -5.66 -5.91 5.92
CA ALA A 217 -6.24 -5.23 7.07
C ALA A 217 -6.02 -3.70 7.00
N ALA A 218 -4.84 -3.25 6.55
CA ALA A 218 -4.57 -1.84 6.31
C ALA A 218 -5.47 -1.26 5.20
N ALA A 219 -5.68 -1.97 4.10
CA ALA A 219 -6.61 -1.58 3.04
C ALA A 219 -8.06 -1.52 3.56
N GLY A 220 -8.47 -2.49 4.38
CA GLY A 220 -9.78 -2.48 5.05
C GLY A 220 -9.96 -1.26 5.96
N LEU A 221 -8.91 -0.88 6.70
CA LEU A 221 -8.92 0.35 7.50
C LEU A 221 -9.04 1.61 6.62
N MET A 222 -8.31 1.68 5.51
CA MET A 222 -8.44 2.77 4.54
C MET A 222 -9.86 2.86 3.97
N PHE A 223 -10.50 1.71 3.71
CA PHE A 223 -11.90 1.66 3.29
C PHE A 223 -12.86 2.14 4.38
N ALA A 224 -12.67 1.72 5.63
CA ALA A 224 -13.48 2.20 6.75
C ALA A 224 -13.34 3.72 6.96
N LEU A 225 -12.12 4.26 6.84
CA LEU A 225 -11.87 5.70 6.84
C LEU A 225 -12.61 6.39 5.68
N HIS A 226 -12.57 5.81 4.49
CA HIS A 226 -13.29 6.34 3.33
C HIS A 226 -14.81 6.40 3.58
N LEU A 227 -15.42 5.34 4.12
CA LEU A 227 -16.84 5.34 4.48
C LEU A 227 -17.16 6.42 5.53
N GLY A 228 -16.30 6.59 6.53
CA GLY A 228 -16.42 7.67 7.51
C GLY A 228 -16.36 9.05 6.86
N LEU A 229 -15.46 9.26 5.89
CA LEU A 229 -15.36 10.51 5.13
C LEU A 229 -16.61 10.78 4.30
N LEU A 230 -17.17 9.76 3.64
CA LEU A 230 -18.42 9.89 2.89
C LEU A 230 -19.60 10.24 3.80
N ALA A 231 -19.70 9.62 4.97
CA ALA A 231 -20.76 9.89 5.93
C ALA A 231 -20.72 11.34 6.48
N THR A 232 -19.54 11.98 6.43
CA THR A 232 -19.35 13.37 6.85
C THR A 232 -19.45 14.38 5.70
N HIS A 233 -19.66 13.91 4.47
CA HIS A 233 -19.80 14.77 3.30
C HIS A 233 -21.00 15.71 3.45
N GLY A 234 -20.79 17.01 3.21
CA GLY A 234 -21.80 18.07 3.45
C GLY A 234 -21.73 18.73 4.85
N ASN A 235 -20.98 18.19 5.80
CA ASN A 235 -20.77 18.83 7.08
C ASN A 235 -19.59 19.81 7.02
N THR A 236 -19.88 21.11 6.95
CA THR A 236 -18.89 22.19 6.78
C THR A 236 -17.83 22.22 7.90
N LEU A 237 -18.22 21.95 9.16
CA LEU A 237 -17.29 21.93 10.30
C LEU A 237 -16.29 20.78 10.21
N VAL A 238 -16.75 19.60 9.76
CA VAL A 238 -15.89 18.44 9.56
C VAL A 238 -14.97 18.67 8.37
N GLN A 239 -15.48 19.24 7.29
CA GLN A 239 -14.69 19.61 6.10
C GLN A 239 -13.53 20.55 6.46
N GLU A 240 -13.79 21.52 7.32
CA GLU A 240 -12.79 22.50 7.74
C GLU A 240 -11.71 21.88 8.66
N ARG A 241 -12.08 20.93 9.51
CA ARG A 241 -11.14 20.13 10.29
C ARG A 241 -10.29 19.22 9.37
N LEU A 242 -10.92 18.51 8.46
CA LEU A 242 -10.22 17.65 7.50
C LEU A 242 -9.24 18.46 6.62
N ARG A 243 -9.60 19.67 6.23
CA ARG A 243 -8.70 20.55 5.47
C ARG A 243 -7.41 20.88 6.24
N ARG A 244 -7.48 20.98 7.56
CA ARG A 244 -6.31 21.18 8.43
C ARG A 244 -5.51 19.91 8.63
N ASP A 245 -6.18 18.77 8.76
CA ASP A 245 -5.58 17.53 9.25
C ASP A 245 -5.31 16.50 8.14
N ALA A 246 -5.88 16.68 6.94
CA ALA A 246 -5.75 15.74 5.83
C ALA A 246 -4.29 15.42 5.46
N HIS A 247 -3.40 16.42 5.57
CA HIS A 247 -1.99 16.25 5.23
C HIS A 247 -1.28 15.18 6.08
N TRP A 248 -1.52 15.14 7.38
CA TRP A 248 -0.88 14.13 8.25
C TRP A 248 -1.49 12.74 8.02
N MET A 249 -2.78 12.65 7.69
CA MET A 249 -3.43 11.37 7.36
C MET A 249 -2.84 10.78 6.09
N VAL A 250 -2.62 11.60 5.06
CA VAL A 250 -2.00 11.17 3.80
C VAL A 250 -0.56 10.74 4.02
N LEU A 251 0.21 11.49 4.81
CA LEU A 251 1.59 11.12 5.15
C LEU A 251 1.65 9.78 5.90
N ALA A 252 0.77 9.60 6.90
CA ALA A 252 0.69 8.37 7.67
C ALA A 252 0.30 7.17 6.79
N ALA A 253 -0.72 7.32 5.94
CA ALA A 253 -1.17 6.28 5.03
C ALA A 253 -0.07 5.91 4.01
N SER A 254 0.63 6.90 3.46
CA SER A 254 1.76 6.66 2.55
C SER A 254 2.90 5.89 3.23
N GLN A 255 3.19 6.21 4.49
CA GLN A 255 4.19 5.49 5.28
C GLN A 255 3.79 4.04 5.53
N VAL A 256 2.51 3.80 5.90
CA VAL A 256 1.99 2.45 6.10
C VAL A 256 2.09 1.63 4.82
N TYR A 257 1.75 2.23 3.66
CA TYR A 257 1.89 1.58 2.37
C TYR A 257 3.32 1.12 2.11
N VAL A 258 4.30 2.02 2.19
CA VAL A 258 5.71 1.68 1.87
C VAL A 258 6.23 0.62 2.85
N ALA A 259 5.94 0.76 4.15
CA ALA A 259 6.38 -0.20 5.16
C ALA A 259 5.73 -1.59 4.98
N ALA A 260 4.44 -1.66 4.62
CA ALA A 260 3.76 -2.93 4.36
C ALA A 260 4.36 -3.66 3.15
N VAL A 261 4.60 -2.94 2.05
CA VAL A 261 5.24 -3.51 0.85
C VAL A 261 6.66 -3.98 1.16
N ALA A 262 7.43 -3.19 1.92
CA ALA A 262 8.79 -3.56 2.33
C ALA A 262 8.81 -4.81 3.22
N LEU A 263 7.87 -4.96 4.15
CA LEU A 263 7.75 -6.17 4.99
C LEU A 263 7.54 -7.42 4.14
N ILE A 264 6.62 -7.34 3.17
CA ILE A 264 6.34 -8.46 2.27
C ILE A 264 7.58 -8.76 1.41
N TRP A 265 8.25 -7.71 0.90
CA TRP A 265 9.47 -7.89 0.13
C TRP A 265 10.56 -8.59 0.95
N PHE A 266 10.82 -8.15 2.19
CA PHE A 266 11.77 -8.82 3.09
C PHE A 266 11.39 -10.28 3.36
N ALA A 267 10.11 -10.57 3.46
CA ALA A 267 9.61 -11.92 3.69
C ALA A 267 9.76 -12.85 2.46
N VAL A 268 9.66 -12.29 1.25
CA VAL A 268 9.86 -13.03 -0.01
C VAL A 268 11.35 -13.20 -0.31
N ALA A 269 12.14 -12.14 -0.12
CA ALA A 269 13.56 -12.13 -0.47
C ALA A 269 14.44 -12.89 0.52
N LEU A 270 14.03 -12.93 1.79
CA LEU A 270 14.80 -13.51 2.89
C LEU A 270 13.88 -14.33 3.81
N PRO A 271 13.35 -15.46 3.31
CA PRO A 271 12.39 -16.27 4.05
C PRO A 271 12.93 -16.81 5.40
#